data_3b66fb6cae1a0d1b8d5f5ec53d19eaca
#
_entry.id   3b66fb6cae1a0d1b8d5f5ec53d19eaca
#
_cell.length_a   1.000
_cell.length_b   1.000
_cell.length_c   1.000
_cell.angle_alpha   90.00
_cell.angle_beta   90.00
_cell.angle_gamma   90.00
#
_symmetry.space_group_name_H-M   'P 1'
#
loop_
_entity.id
_entity.type
_entity.pdbx_description
1 polymer ?
#
loop_
_entity_poly.entity_id
_entity_poly.type
_entity_poly.pdbx_seq_one_letter_code
_entity_poly.pdbx_strand_id
1 'polypeptide(L)'
;MEVKITDLHPTQLYLSEKKLQSIQLLFQSEEIINLDPISILAVGNRFLITDGHHRAYQALLAGQEMISAEFDRDGGDELYELYAQACEERKICSVLDLKNHILPQDEYEAKWYNWCDGFNQAAILLLNGKADERDTANR
;
A
#
# COMPACT_ATOMS: atom_id res chain seq x y z
N MET A 1 -13.86 -10.55 -1.19
CA MET A 1 -14.83 -9.53 -1.64
C MET A 1 -14.24 -8.73 -2.79
N GLU A 2 -15.09 -8.03 -3.51
CA GLU A 2 -14.66 -7.17 -4.61
C GLU A 2 -14.75 -5.71 -4.19
N VAL A 3 -13.70 -4.93 -4.47
CA VAL A 3 -13.66 -3.49 -4.19
C VAL A 3 -13.31 -2.72 -5.45
N LYS A 4 -13.76 -1.48 -5.54
CA LYS A 4 -13.39 -0.60 -6.65
C LYS A 4 -11.93 -0.17 -6.50
N ILE A 5 -11.15 -0.31 -7.56
CA ILE A 5 -9.74 0.08 -7.54
C ILE A 5 -9.60 1.59 -7.26
N THR A 6 -10.53 2.40 -7.76
CA THR A 6 -10.53 3.86 -7.52
C THR A 6 -10.81 4.26 -6.07
N ASP A 7 -11.36 3.35 -5.26
CA ASP A 7 -11.61 3.60 -3.83
C ASP A 7 -10.42 3.22 -2.94
N LEU A 8 -9.36 2.66 -3.53
CA LEU A 8 -8.17 2.21 -2.80
C LEU A 8 -7.18 3.35 -2.63
N HIS A 9 -6.64 3.47 -1.43
CA HIS A 9 -5.61 4.46 -1.10
C HIS A 9 -4.26 3.77 -0.90
N PRO A 10 -3.21 4.21 -1.60
CA PRO A 10 -1.88 3.62 -1.42
C PRO A 10 -1.26 3.93 -0.06
N THR A 11 -0.42 3.02 0.38
CA THR A 11 0.45 3.17 1.55
C THR A 11 1.92 2.94 1.19
N GLN A 12 2.23 2.94 -0.11
CA GLN A 12 3.55 2.69 -0.65
C GLN A 12 3.91 3.80 -1.63
N LEU A 13 5.13 4.35 -1.52
CA LEU A 13 5.56 5.50 -2.32
C LEU A 13 6.03 5.12 -3.72
N TYR A 14 6.51 3.90 -3.91
CA TYR A 14 7.13 3.48 -5.16
C TYR A 14 6.63 2.11 -5.58
N LEU A 15 6.67 1.86 -6.88
CA LEU A 15 6.44 0.54 -7.47
C LEU A 15 7.70 0.08 -8.19
N SER A 16 7.91 -1.23 -8.25
CA SER A 16 8.99 -1.85 -8.98
C SER A 16 8.54 -2.18 -10.41
N GLU A 17 9.27 -1.66 -11.39
CA GLU A 17 9.05 -1.98 -12.81
C GLU A 17 9.12 -3.50 -13.05
N LYS A 18 10.09 -4.17 -12.44
CA LYS A 18 10.26 -5.61 -12.57
C LYS A 18 9.08 -6.41 -12.03
N LYS A 19 8.57 -6.00 -10.84
CA LYS A 19 7.38 -6.64 -10.25
C LYS A 19 6.14 -6.41 -11.10
N LEU A 20 5.98 -5.21 -11.65
CA LEU A 20 4.87 -4.90 -12.56
C LEU A 20 4.91 -5.76 -13.81
N GLN A 21 6.08 -5.95 -14.41
CA GLN A 21 6.23 -6.79 -15.59
C GLN A 21 5.88 -8.24 -15.30
N SER A 22 6.29 -8.76 -14.15
CA SER A 22 5.97 -10.12 -13.73
C SER A 22 4.45 -10.32 -13.59
N ILE A 23 3.78 -9.35 -12.98
CA ILE A 23 2.32 -9.38 -12.81
C ILE A 23 1.61 -9.21 -14.15
N GLN A 24 2.12 -8.37 -15.04
CA GLN A 24 1.57 -8.19 -16.39
C GLN A 24 1.53 -9.52 -17.14
N LEU A 25 2.58 -10.33 -17.03
CA LEU A 25 2.61 -11.65 -17.65
C LEU A 25 1.51 -12.55 -17.12
N LEU A 26 1.22 -12.50 -15.81
CA LEU A 26 0.11 -13.25 -15.22
C LEU A 26 -1.25 -12.78 -15.75
N PHE A 27 -1.42 -11.46 -15.95
CA PHE A 27 -2.65 -10.91 -16.50
C PHE A 27 -2.88 -11.30 -17.96
N GLN A 28 -1.82 -11.65 -18.69
CA GLN A 28 -1.91 -12.13 -20.07
C GLN A 28 -2.16 -13.63 -20.16
N SER A 29 -2.03 -14.36 -19.05
CA SER A 29 -2.28 -15.79 -18.98
C SER A 29 -3.67 -16.07 -18.41
N GLU A 30 -4.17 -17.30 -18.59
CA GLU A 30 -5.43 -17.74 -18.01
C GLU A 30 -5.35 -17.88 -16.48
N GLU A 31 -4.16 -17.77 -15.91
CA GLU A 31 -3.91 -17.89 -14.47
C GLU A 31 -4.33 -16.63 -13.67
N ILE A 32 -4.74 -15.57 -14.34
CA ILE A 32 -5.21 -14.34 -13.70
C ILE A 32 -6.29 -14.60 -12.66
N ILE A 33 -7.14 -15.63 -12.89
CA ILE A 33 -8.25 -15.99 -12.00
C ILE A 33 -7.75 -16.49 -10.65
N ASN A 34 -6.50 -16.93 -10.58
CA ASN A 34 -5.89 -17.55 -9.41
C ASN A 34 -4.99 -16.58 -8.63
N LEU A 35 -4.99 -15.28 -8.96
CA LEU A 35 -4.24 -14.29 -8.19
C LEU A 35 -4.86 -14.15 -6.80
N ASP A 36 -4.00 -14.14 -5.79
CA ASP A 36 -4.42 -13.93 -4.42
C ASP A 36 -5.11 -12.57 -4.27
N PRO A 37 -6.13 -12.45 -3.39
CA PRO A 37 -6.70 -11.15 -3.08
C PRO A 37 -5.64 -10.18 -2.54
N ILE A 38 -5.81 -8.90 -2.82
CA ILE A 38 -5.00 -7.88 -2.14
C ILE A 38 -5.48 -7.76 -0.69
N SER A 39 -4.61 -7.25 0.18
CA SER A 39 -4.96 -7.02 1.59
C SER A 39 -5.23 -5.54 1.81
N ILE A 40 -6.31 -5.23 2.53
CA ILE A 40 -6.74 -3.85 2.79
C ILE A 40 -7.11 -3.66 4.26
N LEU A 41 -7.08 -2.39 4.69
CA LEU A 41 -7.61 -1.96 5.99
C LEU A 41 -8.68 -0.89 5.77
N ALA A 42 -9.78 -1.00 6.51
CA ALA A 42 -10.78 0.06 6.55
C ALA A 42 -10.40 1.06 7.64
N VAL A 43 -10.04 2.28 7.26
CA VAL A 43 -9.68 3.35 8.19
C VAL A 43 -10.49 4.60 7.84
N GLY A 44 -11.41 4.96 8.71
CA GLY A 44 -12.37 6.02 8.42
C GLY A 44 -13.21 5.65 7.21
N ASN A 45 -13.26 6.51 6.21
CA ASN A 45 -14.00 6.30 4.97
C ASN A 45 -13.12 5.74 3.84
N ARG A 46 -11.91 5.27 4.17
CA ARG A 46 -10.92 4.84 3.18
C ARG A 46 -10.60 3.37 3.30
N PHE A 47 -10.23 2.76 2.18
CA PHE A 47 -9.61 1.44 2.14
C PHE A 47 -8.12 1.63 1.84
N LEU A 48 -7.27 1.36 2.82
CA LEU A 48 -5.82 1.43 2.66
C LEU A 48 -5.31 0.08 2.16
N ILE A 49 -4.45 0.10 1.15
CA ILE A 49 -3.81 -1.13 0.67
C ILE A 49 -2.66 -1.47 1.63
N THR A 50 -2.66 -2.67 2.19
CA THR A 50 -1.54 -3.14 3.02
C THR A 50 -0.62 -4.09 2.24
N ASP A 51 -1.18 -4.82 1.28
CA ASP A 51 -0.40 -5.70 0.39
C ASP A 51 -1.11 -5.79 -0.95
N GLY A 52 -0.35 -5.66 -2.03
CA GLY A 52 -0.87 -5.82 -3.38
C GLY A 52 -0.94 -4.55 -4.21
N HIS A 53 -0.13 -3.54 -3.91
CA HIS A 53 -0.07 -2.29 -4.70
C HIS A 53 0.23 -2.56 -6.18
N HIS A 54 1.18 -3.45 -6.47
CA HIS A 54 1.55 -3.79 -7.84
C HIS A 54 0.40 -4.48 -8.58
N ARG A 55 -0.31 -5.38 -7.89
CA ARG A 55 -1.48 -6.06 -8.47
C ARG A 55 -2.61 -5.09 -8.76
N ALA A 56 -2.89 -4.18 -7.83
CA ALA A 56 -3.93 -3.15 -8.01
C ALA A 56 -3.59 -2.22 -9.18
N TYR A 57 -2.34 -1.79 -9.28
CA TYR A 57 -1.91 -0.92 -10.37
C TYR A 57 -2.03 -1.62 -11.74
N GLN A 58 -1.56 -2.87 -11.85
CA GLN A 58 -1.68 -3.62 -13.11
C GLN A 58 -3.14 -3.91 -13.48
N ALA A 59 -3.99 -4.20 -12.51
CA ALA A 59 -5.41 -4.40 -12.75
C ALA A 59 -6.05 -3.12 -13.32
N LEU A 60 -5.69 -1.96 -12.78
CA LEU A 60 -6.15 -0.67 -13.27
C LEU A 60 -5.72 -0.44 -14.73
N LEU A 61 -4.45 -0.70 -15.05
CA LEU A 61 -3.93 -0.57 -16.42
C LEU A 61 -4.61 -1.53 -17.38
N ALA A 62 -5.03 -2.70 -16.90
CA ALA A 62 -5.74 -3.69 -17.71
C ALA A 62 -7.22 -3.32 -17.94
N GLY A 63 -7.67 -2.20 -17.38
CA GLY A 63 -9.04 -1.72 -17.54
C GLY A 63 -10.04 -2.31 -16.58
N GLN A 64 -9.59 -2.98 -15.51
CA GLN A 64 -10.48 -3.52 -14.49
C GLN A 64 -10.99 -2.41 -13.59
N GLU A 65 -12.27 -2.46 -13.24
CA GLU A 65 -12.87 -1.54 -12.28
C GLU A 65 -12.78 -2.08 -10.85
N MET A 66 -12.86 -3.39 -10.70
CA MET A 66 -12.92 -4.08 -9.42
C MET A 66 -11.72 -4.99 -9.25
N ILE A 67 -11.35 -5.23 -8.00
CA ILE A 67 -10.31 -6.19 -7.65
C ILE A 67 -10.72 -6.98 -6.41
N SER A 68 -10.31 -8.24 -6.35
CA SER A 68 -10.57 -9.09 -5.19
C SER A 68 -9.68 -8.64 -4.03
N ALA A 69 -10.28 -8.48 -2.85
CA ALA A 69 -9.61 -8.01 -1.65
C ALA A 69 -10.09 -8.76 -0.42
N GLU A 70 -9.24 -8.80 0.59
CA GLU A 70 -9.58 -9.30 1.92
C GLU A 70 -9.04 -8.33 2.97
N PHE A 71 -9.65 -8.32 4.14
CA PHE A 71 -9.19 -7.47 5.23
C PHE A 71 -7.93 -8.06 5.85
N ASP A 72 -6.92 -7.20 6.04
CA ASP A 72 -5.72 -7.52 6.78
C ASP A 72 -6.09 -7.63 8.27
N ARG A 73 -5.75 -8.74 8.90
CA ARG A 73 -6.07 -9.02 10.31
C ARG A 73 -4.86 -8.92 11.22
N ASP A 74 -3.70 -8.58 10.68
CA ASP A 74 -2.45 -8.54 11.43
C ASP A 74 -2.28 -7.25 12.24
N GLY A 75 -3.23 -6.31 12.13
CA GLY A 75 -3.17 -5.02 12.84
C GLY A 75 -2.30 -4.01 12.12
N GLY A 76 -1.82 -3.02 12.86
CA GLY A 76 -0.95 -1.99 12.31
C GLY A 76 -1.69 -0.81 11.69
N ASP A 77 -2.97 -0.61 12.03
CA ASP A 77 -3.83 0.45 11.47
C ASP A 77 -3.17 1.82 11.60
N GLU A 78 -2.60 2.14 12.77
CA GLU A 78 -1.96 3.43 13.03
C GLU A 78 -0.72 3.64 12.16
N LEU A 79 0.07 2.60 11.96
CA LEU A 79 1.26 2.65 11.10
C LEU A 79 0.88 2.86 9.64
N TYR A 80 -0.11 2.11 9.14
CA TYR A 80 -0.57 2.25 7.76
C TYR A 80 -1.23 3.60 7.52
N GLU A 81 -1.90 4.16 8.50
CA GLU A 81 -2.44 5.51 8.44
C GLU A 81 -1.32 6.55 8.26
N LEU A 82 -0.20 6.40 8.96
CA LEU A 82 0.98 7.25 8.79
C LEU A 82 1.59 7.08 7.38
N TYR A 83 1.65 5.87 6.86
CA TYR A 83 2.08 5.63 5.48
C TYR A 83 1.15 6.31 4.48
N ALA A 84 -0.15 6.22 4.68
CA ALA A 84 -1.14 6.88 3.83
C ALA A 84 -0.96 8.40 3.84
N GLN A 85 -0.68 8.99 4.98
CA GLN A 85 -0.39 10.42 5.10
C GLN A 85 0.87 10.81 4.32
N ALA A 86 1.92 9.99 4.41
CA ALA A 86 3.16 10.22 3.65
C ALA A 86 2.90 10.18 2.14
N CYS A 87 2.02 9.29 1.69
CA CYS A 87 1.58 9.25 0.29
C CYS A 87 0.83 10.53 -0.09
N GLU A 88 -0.11 10.97 0.73
CA GLU A 88 -0.90 12.18 0.50
C GLU A 88 -0.02 13.42 0.37
N GLU A 89 0.99 13.54 1.22
CA GLU A 89 1.96 14.65 1.17
C GLU A 89 2.70 14.71 -0.17
N ARG A 90 2.80 13.59 -0.85
CA ARG A 90 3.43 13.47 -2.18
C ARG A 90 2.42 13.38 -3.31
N LYS A 91 1.16 13.70 -3.02
CA LYS A 91 0.04 13.67 -3.98
C LYS A 91 -0.23 12.27 -4.55
N ILE A 92 0.04 11.26 -3.75
CA ILE A 92 -0.31 9.87 -4.05
C ILE A 92 -1.57 9.54 -3.24
N CYS A 93 -2.73 9.74 -3.84
CA CYS A 93 -4.02 9.55 -3.17
C CYS A 93 -4.86 8.42 -3.81
N SER A 94 -4.42 7.89 -4.93
CA SER A 94 -5.08 6.82 -5.66
C SER A 94 -4.04 5.89 -6.28
N VAL A 95 -4.48 4.71 -6.68
CA VAL A 95 -3.61 3.73 -7.35
C VAL A 95 -3.01 4.32 -8.63
N LEU A 96 -3.78 5.10 -9.39
CA LEU A 96 -3.30 5.72 -10.63
C LEU A 96 -2.15 6.71 -10.38
N ASP A 97 -2.13 7.37 -9.23
CA ASP A 97 -1.08 8.34 -8.90
C ASP A 97 0.30 7.68 -8.79
N LEU A 98 0.36 6.37 -8.64
CA LEU A 98 1.62 5.63 -8.60
C LEU A 98 2.33 5.57 -9.95
N LYS A 99 1.67 5.97 -11.04
CA LYS A 99 2.25 5.96 -12.40
C LYS A 99 3.56 6.71 -12.53
N ASN A 100 3.75 7.76 -11.74
CA ASN A 100 4.95 8.60 -11.76
C ASN A 100 6.01 8.14 -10.73
N HIS A 101 5.77 7.03 -10.05
CA HIS A 101 6.60 6.53 -8.96
C HIS A 101 7.10 5.10 -9.22
N ILE A 102 7.21 4.74 -10.50
CA ILE A 102 7.70 3.42 -10.92
C ILE A 102 9.21 3.50 -11.12
N LEU A 103 9.94 2.62 -10.45
CA LEU A 103 11.41 2.59 -10.46
C LEU A 103 11.93 1.23 -10.95
N PRO A 104 13.12 1.21 -11.60
CA PRO A 104 13.84 -0.04 -11.80
C PRO A 104 14.07 -0.76 -10.48
N GLN A 105 14.20 -2.08 -10.50
CA GLN A 105 14.24 -2.90 -9.27
C GLN A 105 15.33 -2.47 -8.29
N ASP A 106 16.54 -2.17 -8.77
CA ASP A 106 17.66 -1.74 -7.92
C ASP A 106 17.38 -0.40 -7.23
N GLU A 107 16.82 0.58 -7.95
CA GLU A 107 16.42 1.86 -7.37
C GLU A 107 15.24 1.71 -6.42
N TYR A 108 14.29 0.84 -6.76
CA TYR A 108 13.14 0.53 -5.89
C TYR A 108 13.61 -0.03 -4.55
N GLU A 109 14.51 -1.00 -4.58
CA GLU A 109 15.06 -1.59 -3.35
C GLU A 109 15.81 -0.55 -2.53
N ALA A 110 16.66 0.26 -3.17
CA ALA A 110 17.45 1.28 -2.46
C ALA A 110 16.56 2.37 -1.87
N LYS A 111 15.63 2.94 -2.64
CA LYS A 111 14.82 4.07 -2.19
C LYS A 111 13.69 3.65 -1.27
N TRP A 112 12.94 2.61 -1.65
CA TRP A 112 11.76 2.23 -0.88
C TRP A 112 12.12 1.56 0.44
N TYR A 113 13.02 0.60 0.43
CA TYR A 113 13.38 -0.11 1.66
C TYR A 113 14.12 0.79 2.63
N ASN A 114 15.03 1.65 2.16
CA ASN A 114 15.71 2.62 3.03
C ASN A 114 14.72 3.64 3.61
N TRP A 115 13.78 4.12 2.81
CA TRP A 115 12.74 5.03 3.29
C TRP A 115 11.88 4.34 4.34
N CYS A 116 11.46 3.10 4.10
CA CYS A 116 10.67 2.32 5.05
C CYS A 116 11.39 2.14 6.38
N ASP A 117 12.67 1.79 6.34
CA ASP A 117 13.47 1.59 7.56
C ASP A 117 13.51 2.87 8.40
N GLY A 118 13.83 4.00 7.79
CA GLY A 118 13.88 5.30 8.48
C GLY A 118 12.50 5.74 8.99
N PHE A 119 11.50 5.62 8.14
CA PHE A 119 10.12 6.00 8.49
C PHE A 119 9.56 5.12 9.59
N ASN A 120 9.78 3.80 9.52
CA ASN A 120 9.31 2.86 10.55
C ASN A 120 9.91 3.15 11.91
N GLN A 121 11.20 3.45 11.96
CA GLN A 121 11.85 3.83 13.21
C GLN A 121 11.24 5.09 13.83
N ALA A 122 11.03 6.12 13.01
CA ALA A 122 10.41 7.36 13.47
C ALA A 122 8.95 7.14 13.90
N ALA A 123 8.19 6.35 13.11
CA ALA A 123 6.79 6.05 13.40
C ALA A 123 6.64 5.26 14.70
N ILE A 124 7.48 4.25 14.93
CA ILE A 124 7.47 3.45 16.16
C ILE A 124 7.74 4.33 17.37
N LEU A 125 8.72 5.22 17.30
CA LEU A 125 9.02 6.15 18.37
C LEU A 125 7.83 7.08 18.67
N LEU A 126 7.18 7.58 17.62
CA LEU A 126 6.02 8.45 17.78
C LEU A 126 4.84 7.72 18.43
N LEU A 127 4.55 6.50 17.99
CA LEU A 127 3.46 5.69 18.53
C LEU A 127 3.74 5.24 19.95
N ASN A 128 4.97 4.87 20.28
CA ASN A 128 5.37 4.52 21.64
C ASN A 128 5.29 5.74 22.57
N GLY A 129 5.68 6.93 22.08
CA GLY A 129 5.56 8.17 22.84
C GLY A 129 4.11 8.49 23.18
N LYS A 130 3.17 8.28 22.24
CA LYS A 130 1.73 8.45 22.49
C LYS A 130 1.21 7.44 23.51
N ALA A 131 1.67 6.18 23.47
CA ALA A 131 1.29 5.16 24.43
C ALA A 131 1.78 5.52 25.82
N ASP A 132 3.02 6.00 25.97
CA ASP A 132 3.59 6.46 27.23
C ASP A 132 2.81 7.64 27.79
N GLU A 133 2.43 8.60 26.94
CA GLU A 133 1.59 9.74 27.36
C GLU A 133 0.23 9.29 27.87
N ARG A 134 -0.40 8.29 27.20
CA ARG A 134 -1.68 7.72 27.65
C ARG A 134 -1.55 7.05 29.00
N ASP A 135 -0.49 6.26 29.19
CA ASP A 135 -0.22 5.61 30.48
C ASP A 135 -0.02 6.63 31.60
N THR A 136 0.68 7.70 31.31
CA THR A 136 0.91 8.80 32.26
C THR A 136 -0.40 9.51 32.59
N ALA A 137 -1.28 9.71 31.63
CA ALA A 137 -2.57 10.38 31.80
C ALA A 137 -3.54 9.55 32.66
N ASN A 138 -3.38 8.23 32.68
CA ASN A 138 -4.24 7.32 33.44
C ASN A 138 -3.75 7.06 34.89
N ARG A 139 -2.66 7.67 35.28
CA ARG A 139 -2.12 7.58 36.66
C ARG A 139 -2.59 8.79 37.46
#